data_5c8c3559db91057c4e3a5e6b7dc734ea
#
_entry.id   5c8c3559db91057c4e3a5e6b7dc734ea
#
_cell.length_a   1.000
_cell.length_b   1.000
_cell.length_c   1.000
_cell.angle_alpha   90.00
_cell.angle_beta   90.00
_cell.angle_gamma   90.00
#
_symmetry.space_group_name_H-M   'P 1'
#
loop_
_entity.id
_entity.type
_entity.pdbx_description
1 polymer ?
#
loop_
_entity_poly.entity_id
_entity_poly.type
_entity_poly.pdbx_seq_one_letter_code
_entity_poly.pdbx_strand_id
1 'polypeptide(L)'
;MKKYTFVFVCLSFFALAQSIPSPKSHFGFSIGDNYQLATFIQTEAYLKKVAAVSPRMKLQSIGKTEEGRNQYMVIVSDPANIKNLAKYKAISQKMARAEGLSESEASQLAKEGKAVVWIDGGLHATETVGIHQWIETMHQFLTRNDEETQRILKNTIILFVHANPDGQELVSSWYMRNADTLKRSYANLPRLYQKYIGHDNNRD
;
A
#
# COMPACT_ATOMS: atom_id res chain seq x y z
N MET A 1 59.14 6.85 -30.10
CA MET A 1 58.19 6.87 -28.98
C MET A 1 56.76 6.91 -29.56
N LYS A 2 56.03 5.81 -29.50
CA LYS A 2 54.62 5.74 -30.01
C LYS A 2 53.70 6.26 -28.88
N LYS A 3 52.96 7.35 -29.20
CA LYS A 3 51.93 7.91 -28.26
C LYS A 3 50.63 7.12 -28.46
N TYR A 4 50.16 6.43 -27.44
CA TYR A 4 48.83 5.80 -27.40
C TYR A 4 47.82 6.81 -26.88
N THR A 5 46.88 7.21 -27.72
CA THR A 5 45.74 8.05 -27.31
C THR A 5 44.63 7.10 -26.80
N PHE A 6 44.35 7.16 -25.51
CA PHE A 6 43.25 6.42 -24.89
C PHE A 6 41.95 7.21 -25.07
N VAL A 7 41.04 6.70 -25.91
CA VAL A 7 39.70 7.26 -26.07
C VAL A 7 38.80 6.68 -25.00
N PHE A 8 38.39 7.51 -24.04
CA PHE A 8 37.42 7.15 -23.02
C PHE A 8 36.01 7.28 -23.60
N VAL A 9 35.37 6.15 -23.92
CA VAL A 9 33.96 6.12 -24.37
C VAL A 9 33.09 6.12 -23.10
N CYS A 10 32.51 7.28 -22.76
CA CYS A 10 31.47 7.38 -21.72
C CYS A 10 30.16 6.78 -22.27
N LEU A 11 29.88 5.54 -21.90
CA LEU A 11 28.56 4.93 -22.10
C LEU A 11 27.58 5.55 -21.07
N SER A 12 26.77 6.51 -21.51
CA SER A 12 25.66 7.03 -20.73
C SER A 12 24.57 5.96 -20.61
N PHE A 13 24.48 5.31 -19.49
CA PHE A 13 23.35 4.44 -19.17
C PHE A 13 22.13 5.35 -18.91
N PHE A 14 21.26 5.47 -19.90
CA PHE A 14 19.92 5.98 -19.68
C PHE A 14 19.16 4.91 -18.89
N ALA A 15 19.05 5.08 -17.56
CA ALA A 15 18.11 4.34 -16.76
C ALA A 15 16.70 4.77 -17.20
N LEU A 16 16.04 3.95 -18.01
CA LEU A 16 14.62 4.10 -18.28
C LEU A 16 13.88 3.97 -16.94
N ALA A 17 13.32 5.08 -16.47
CA ALA A 17 12.46 5.05 -15.28
C ALA A 17 11.31 4.07 -15.55
N GLN A 18 11.31 2.95 -14.85
CA GLN A 18 10.28 1.94 -14.99
C GLN A 18 8.94 2.53 -14.52
N SER A 19 7.93 2.52 -15.38
CA SER A 19 6.61 3.04 -15.04
C SER A 19 5.94 2.19 -13.96
N ILE A 20 5.21 2.84 -13.06
CA ILE A 20 4.42 2.16 -12.03
C ILE A 20 3.32 1.35 -12.73
N PRO A 21 3.25 0.01 -12.55
CA PRO A 21 2.22 -0.80 -13.18
C PRO A 21 0.82 -0.41 -12.67
N SER A 22 -0.13 -0.25 -13.60
CA SER A 22 -1.52 -0.01 -13.21
C SER A 22 -2.17 -1.28 -12.63
N PRO A 23 -3.20 -1.16 -11.77
CA PRO A 23 -3.98 -2.30 -11.32
C PRO A 23 -4.48 -3.14 -12.51
N LYS A 24 -5.01 -2.50 -13.55
CA LYS A 24 -5.47 -3.20 -14.77
C LYS A 24 -4.38 -4.03 -15.43
N SER A 25 -3.17 -3.49 -15.57
CA SER A 25 -2.06 -4.22 -16.20
C SER A 25 -1.58 -5.41 -15.37
N HIS A 26 -1.79 -5.36 -14.06
CA HIS A 26 -1.36 -6.42 -13.15
C HIS A 26 -2.42 -7.50 -12.94
N PHE A 27 -3.67 -7.11 -12.67
CA PHE A 27 -4.76 -8.03 -12.38
C PHE A 27 -5.43 -8.60 -13.63
N GLY A 28 -5.26 -7.96 -14.81
CA GLY A 28 -5.94 -8.31 -16.05
C GLY A 28 -7.36 -7.76 -16.18
N PHE A 29 -7.83 -6.99 -15.19
CA PHE A 29 -9.12 -6.31 -15.17
C PHE A 29 -8.98 -4.95 -14.46
N SER A 30 -9.91 -4.03 -14.72
CA SER A 30 -9.96 -2.74 -14.00
C SER A 30 -10.60 -2.93 -12.63
N ILE A 31 -10.09 -2.20 -11.63
CA ILE A 31 -10.76 -2.17 -10.33
C ILE A 31 -12.20 -1.66 -10.53
N GLY A 32 -13.16 -2.42 -10.04
CA GLY A 32 -14.59 -2.15 -10.23
C GLY A 32 -15.25 -2.87 -11.44
N ASP A 33 -14.47 -3.59 -12.26
CA ASP A 33 -15.06 -4.40 -13.32
C ASP A 33 -16.02 -5.45 -12.74
N ASN A 34 -17.14 -5.66 -13.41
CA ASN A 34 -18.17 -6.61 -12.99
C ASN A 34 -17.60 -8.03 -12.89
N TYR A 35 -17.98 -8.73 -11.83
CA TYR A 35 -17.63 -10.13 -11.57
C TYR A 35 -16.13 -10.39 -11.41
N GLN A 36 -15.30 -9.38 -11.15
CA GLN A 36 -13.84 -9.53 -11.01
C GLN A 36 -13.40 -9.19 -9.58
N LEU A 37 -12.64 -10.09 -8.96
CA LEU A 37 -12.05 -9.87 -7.65
C LEU A 37 -10.57 -10.24 -7.66
N ALA A 38 -9.73 -9.37 -7.08
CA ALA A 38 -8.33 -9.66 -6.83
C ALA A 38 -8.18 -10.52 -5.58
N THR A 39 -7.40 -11.60 -5.65
CA THR A 39 -6.99 -12.38 -4.47
C THR A 39 -5.91 -11.65 -3.68
N PHE A 40 -5.67 -12.06 -2.43
CA PHE A 40 -4.56 -11.48 -1.66
C PHE A 40 -3.20 -11.83 -2.27
N ILE A 41 -3.03 -13.03 -2.80
CA ILE A 41 -1.78 -13.41 -3.50
C ILE A 41 -1.48 -12.44 -4.64
N GLN A 42 -2.48 -12.09 -5.45
CA GLN A 42 -2.33 -11.12 -6.53
C GLN A 42 -2.05 -9.71 -5.97
N THR A 43 -2.75 -9.31 -4.91
CA THR A 43 -2.55 -8.02 -4.24
C THR A 43 -1.13 -7.91 -3.68
N GLU A 44 -0.64 -8.93 -2.97
CA GLU A 44 0.73 -8.97 -2.45
C GLU A 44 1.78 -8.84 -3.56
N ALA A 45 1.59 -9.57 -4.66
CA ALA A 45 2.47 -9.48 -5.82
C ALA A 45 2.46 -8.09 -6.46
N TYR A 46 1.28 -7.43 -6.51
CA TYR A 46 1.15 -6.06 -6.96
C TYR A 46 1.92 -5.08 -6.08
N LEU A 47 1.72 -5.16 -4.76
CA LEU A 47 2.42 -4.30 -3.80
C LEU A 47 3.94 -4.40 -3.94
N LYS A 48 4.48 -5.61 -4.07
CA LYS A 48 5.91 -5.83 -4.27
C LYS A 48 6.43 -5.22 -5.58
N LYS A 49 5.69 -5.37 -6.68
CA LYS A 49 6.05 -4.77 -7.97
C LYS A 49 6.06 -3.24 -7.91
N VAL A 50 5.04 -2.65 -7.31
CA VAL A 50 4.93 -1.19 -7.19
C VAL A 50 6.02 -0.63 -6.27
N ALA A 51 6.27 -1.29 -5.14
CA ALA A 51 7.31 -0.86 -4.20
C ALA A 51 8.72 -0.88 -4.81
N ALA A 52 8.96 -1.77 -5.76
CA ALA A 52 10.27 -1.86 -6.43
C ALA A 52 10.57 -0.67 -7.35
N VAL A 53 9.55 0.08 -7.79
CA VAL A 53 9.71 1.14 -8.80
C VAL A 53 9.24 2.51 -8.34
N SER A 54 8.40 2.60 -7.30
CA SER A 54 7.83 3.88 -6.87
C SER A 54 8.69 4.55 -5.78
N PRO A 55 9.21 5.77 -6.03
CA PRO A 55 9.91 6.53 -5.00
C PRO A 55 8.99 7.12 -3.92
N ARG A 56 7.66 7.09 -4.15
CA ARG A 56 6.64 7.57 -3.21
C ARG A 56 6.16 6.50 -2.23
N MET A 57 6.69 5.27 -2.32
CA MET A 57 6.20 4.12 -1.58
C MET A 57 7.30 3.42 -0.81
N LYS A 58 6.98 3.01 0.43
CA LYS A 58 7.75 2.01 1.17
C LYS A 58 6.81 0.90 1.62
N LEU A 59 7.13 -0.33 1.26
CA LEU A 59 6.41 -1.52 1.73
C LEU A 59 7.09 -2.05 3.00
N GLN A 60 6.34 -2.19 4.07
CA GLN A 60 6.83 -2.68 5.36
C GLN A 60 5.98 -3.84 5.84
N SER A 61 6.61 -4.97 6.14
CA SER A 61 5.93 -6.06 6.86
C SER A 61 5.69 -5.63 8.31
N ILE A 62 4.47 -5.86 8.79
CA ILE A 62 4.04 -5.57 10.17
C ILE A 62 3.69 -6.86 10.93
N GLY A 63 3.97 -8.01 10.34
CA GLY A 63 3.77 -9.31 10.95
C GLY A 63 3.19 -10.35 10.01
N LYS A 64 2.59 -11.36 10.60
CA LYS A 64 1.89 -12.44 9.91
C LYS A 64 0.44 -12.48 10.36
N THR A 65 -0.42 -12.90 9.43
CA THR A 65 -1.80 -13.24 9.76
C THR A 65 -1.88 -14.60 10.46
N GLU A 66 -3.05 -14.96 10.95
CA GLU A 66 -3.31 -16.28 11.56
C GLU A 66 -3.05 -17.45 10.57
N GLU A 67 -3.25 -17.24 9.27
CA GLU A 67 -2.96 -18.24 8.24
C GLU A 67 -1.53 -18.12 7.67
N GLY A 68 -0.65 -17.34 8.31
CA GLY A 68 0.76 -17.21 7.96
C GLY A 68 1.08 -16.31 6.78
N ARG A 69 0.09 -15.58 6.23
CA ARG A 69 0.33 -14.59 5.18
C ARG A 69 1.06 -13.38 5.72
N ASN A 70 1.82 -12.70 4.88
CA ASN A 70 2.42 -11.43 5.27
C ASN A 70 1.34 -10.36 5.41
N GLN A 71 1.38 -9.64 6.53
CA GLN A 71 0.62 -8.42 6.69
C GLN A 71 1.51 -7.22 6.41
N TYR A 72 1.04 -6.34 5.53
CA TYR A 72 1.82 -5.20 5.09
C TYR A 72 1.16 -3.89 5.48
N MET A 73 2.04 -2.94 5.81
CA MET A 73 1.74 -1.51 5.81
C MET A 73 2.45 -0.88 4.61
N VAL A 74 1.70 -0.21 3.76
CA VAL A 74 2.23 0.57 2.65
C VAL A 74 2.31 2.02 3.08
N ILE A 75 3.51 2.57 3.14
CA ILE A 75 3.75 3.96 3.50
C ILE A 75 3.84 4.77 2.21
N VAL A 76 2.95 5.74 2.04
CA VAL A 76 2.89 6.60 0.85
C VAL A 76 3.10 8.05 1.26
N SER A 77 4.01 8.74 0.56
CA SER A 77 4.31 10.15 0.79
C SER A 77 5.15 10.71 -0.36
N ASP A 78 5.50 11.99 -0.28
CA ASP A 78 6.51 12.60 -1.16
C ASP A 78 7.87 11.86 -1.01
N PRO A 79 8.65 11.70 -2.08
CA PRO A 79 9.94 11.01 -2.03
C PRO A 79 10.91 11.57 -0.98
N ALA A 80 10.88 12.87 -0.71
CA ALA A 80 11.71 13.47 0.33
C ALA A 80 11.24 13.03 1.74
N ASN A 81 9.95 12.88 1.94
CA ASN A 81 9.40 12.36 3.20
C ASN A 81 9.73 10.88 3.38
N ILE A 82 9.63 10.07 2.33
CA ILE A 82 10.01 8.64 2.36
C ILE A 82 11.46 8.45 2.80
N LYS A 83 12.38 9.30 2.33
CA LYS A 83 13.78 9.28 2.76
C LYS A 83 13.99 9.65 4.23
N ASN A 84 13.08 10.43 4.80
CA ASN A 84 13.16 10.98 6.16
C ASN A 84 12.16 10.37 7.15
N LEU A 85 11.62 9.18 6.87
CA LEU A 85 10.60 8.53 7.71
C LEU A 85 11.02 8.37 9.18
N ALA A 86 12.31 8.08 9.45
CA ALA A 86 12.81 7.94 10.81
C ALA A 86 12.66 9.25 11.62
N LYS A 87 12.94 10.41 11.00
CA LYS A 87 12.75 11.73 11.61
C LYS A 87 11.27 11.94 11.96
N TYR A 88 10.38 11.73 10.99
CA TYR A 88 8.94 11.97 11.21
C TYR A 88 8.32 11.00 12.21
N LYS A 89 8.76 9.75 12.22
CA LYS A 89 8.37 8.79 13.26
C LYS A 89 8.78 9.27 14.66
N ALA A 90 10.01 9.74 14.82
CA ALA A 90 10.49 10.25 16.11
C ALA A 90 9.68 11.47 16.58
N ILE A 91 9.40 12.41 15.67
CA ILE A 91 8.55 13.58 15.97
C ILE A 91 7.16 13.12 16.40
N SER A 92 6.51 12.25 15.63
CA SER A 92 5.17 11.75 15.94
C SER A 92 5.12 11.01 17.27
N GLN A 93 6.12 10.18 17.58
CA GLN A 93 6.20 9.47 18.86
C GLN A 93 6.40 10.43 20.03
N LYS A 94 7.25 11.45 19.90
CA LYS A 94 7.50 12.44 20.95
C LYS A 94 6.24 13.25 21.23
N MET A 95 5.55 13.71 20.19
CA MET A 95 4.27 14.43 20.33
C MET A 95 3.16 13.56 20.93
N ALA A 96 3.05 12.30 20.52
CA ALA A 96 2.02 11.40 21.04
C ALA A 96 2.21 11.04 22.52
N ARG A 97 3.45 10.93 23.01
CA ARG A 97 3.76 10.65 24.40
C ARG A 97 3.64 11.89 25.29
N ALA A 98 3.97 13.07 24.74
CA ALA A 98 3.97 14.36 25.44
C ALA A 98 4.82 14.41 26.73
N GLU A 99 5.66 13.42 26.98
CA GLU A 99 6.49 13.32 28.19
C GLU A 99 7.61 14.37 28.16
N GLY A 100 7.63 15.27 29.12
CA GLY A 100 8.64 16.33 29.25
C GLY A 100 8.62 17.34 28.08
N LEU A 101 7.54 17.45 27.35
CA LEU A 101 7.40 18.31 26.20
C LEU A 101 6.83 19.68 26.58
N SER A 102 7.59 20.76 26.38
CA SER A 102 7.11 22.13 26.54
C SER A 102 6.21 22.55 25.38
N GLU A 103 5.33 23.56 25.60
CA GLU A 103 4.48 24.12 24.54
C GLU A 103 5.29 24.67 23.35
N SER A 104 6.41 25.32 23.61
CA SER A 104 7.28 25.87 22.56
C SER A 104 7.90 24.75 21.72
N GLU A 105 8.36 23.67 22.35
CA GLU A 105 8.91 22.51 21.68
C GLU A 105 7.82 21.76 20.90
N ALA A 106 6.63 21.59 21.47
CA ALA A 106 5.49 20.99 20.77
C ALA A 106 5.13 21.79 19.50
N SER A 107 5.08 23.12 19.61
CA SER A 107 4.82 23.99 18.47
C SER A 107 5.88 23.90 17.38
N GLN A 108 7.16 23.76 17.76
CA GLN A 108 8.23 23.55 16.80
C GLN A 108 8.12 22.19 16.11
N LEU A 109 7.90 21.11 16.88
CA LEU A 109 7.75 19.76 16.32
C LEU A 109 6.52 19.65 15.43
N ALA A 110 5.43 20.34 15.74
CA ALA A 110 4.22 20.38 14.89
C ALA A 110 4.52 21.05 13.53
N LYS A 111 5.34 22.09 13.50
CA LYS A 111 5.76 22.76 12.25
C LYS A 111 6.70 21.89 11.41
N GLU A 112 7.59 21.12 12.04
CA GLU A 112 8.54 20.25 11.36
C GLU A 112 7.93 18.91 10.95
N GLY A 113 6.95 18.45 11.69
CA GLY A 113 6.29 17.15 11.50
C GLY A 113 5.45 17.05 10.25
N LYS A 114 4.86 15.89 10.08
CA LYS A 114 3.88 15.61 9.03
C LYS A 114 2.64 15.01 9.67
N ALA A 115 1.48 15.33 9.12
CA ALA A 115 0.26 14.62 9.50
C ALA A 115 0.39 13.14 9.13
N VAL A 116 0.01 12.26 10.03
CA VAL A 116 -0.01 10.82 9.78
C VAL A 116 -1.46 10.41 9.59
N VAL A 117 -1.76 9.85 8.43
CA VAL A 117 -3.11 9.42 8.04
C VAL A 117 -3.12 7.91 7.91
N TRP A 118 -3.99 7.25 8.67
CA TRP A 118 -4.21 5.81 8.57
C TRP A 118 -5.40 5.52 7.67
N ILE A 119 -5.21 4.64 6.68
CA ILE A 119 -6.26 4.16 5.77
C ILE A 119 -6.19 2.64 5.75
N ASP A 120 -7.17 2.00 6.32
CA ASP A 120 -7.31 0.55 6.19
C ASP A 120 -8.42 0.19 5.18
N GLY A 121 -8.41 -1.07 4.76
CA GLY A 121 -9.42 -1.61 3.86
C GLY A 121 -9.51 -3.12 3.96
N GLY A 122 -10.67 -3.66 3.64
CA GLY A 122 -10.91 -5.10 3.57
C GLY A 122 -11.08 -5.78 4.92
N LEU A 123 -11.56 -5.09 5.95
CA LEU A 123 -11.84 -5.68 7.27
C LEU A 123 -12.85 -6.83 7.14
N HIS A 124 -14.02 -6.57 6.58
CA HIS A 124 -15.00 -7.58 6.22
C HIS A 124 -14.77 -8.01 4.77
N ALA A 125 -14.24 -9.19 4.58
CA ALA A 125 -13.76 -9.62 3.26
C ALA A 125 -14.85 -9.79 2.20
N THR A 126 -16.11 -9.95 2.60
CA THR A 126 -17.27 -9.97 1.70
C THR A 126 -17.69 -8.59 1.20
N GLU A 127 -17.21 -7.52 1.87
CA GLU A 127 -17.37 -6.14 1.43
C GLU A 127 -16.23 -5.77 0.47
N THR A 128 -16.21 -6.43 -0.69
CA THR A 128 -15.06 -6.44 -1.62
C THR A 128 -14.68 -5.07 -2.18
N VAL A 129 -15.59 -4.10 -2.17
CA VAL A 129 -15.32 -2.73 -2.59
C VAL A 129 -14.24 -2.08 -1.73
N GLY A 130 -14.21 -2.37 -0.42
CA GLY A 130 -13.26 -1.76 0.52
C GLY A 130 -11.80 -2.02 0.14
N ILE A 131 -11.44 -3.27 -0.17
CA ILE A 131 -10.06 -3.59 -0.57
C ILE A 131 -9.74 -3.16 -2.00
N HIS A 132 -10.69 -3.24 -2.92
CA HIS A 132 -10.51 -2.76 -4.27
C HIS A 132 -10.29 -1.25 -4.32
N GLN A 133 -11.11 -0.47 -3.61
CA GLN A 133 -10.92 0.97 -3.46
C GLN A 133 -9.55 1.30 -2.82
N TRP A 134 -9.14 0.54 -1.81
CA TRP A 134 -7.83 0.69 -1.16
C TRP A 134 -6.68 0.56 -2.17
N ILE A 135 -6.72 -0.47 -3.04
CA ILE A 135 -5.72 -0.69 -4.10
C ILE A 135 -5.70 0.49 -5.08
N GLU A 136 -6.87 0.91 -5.55
CA GLU A 136 -6.99 2.01 -6.54
C GLU A 136 -6.57 3.35 -5.93
N THR A 137 -7.00 3.67 -4.71
CA THR A 137 -6.63 4.91 -4.02
C THR A 137 -5.12 5.00 -3.82
N MET A 138 -4.48 3.92 -3.37
CA MET A 138 -3.02 3.84 -3.27
C MET A 138 -2.36 4.11 -4.63
N HIS A 139 -2.82 3.45 -5.71
CA HIS A 139 -2.29 3.65 -7.05
C HIS A 139 -2.41 5.10 -7.51
N GLN A 140 -3.54 5.75 -7.26
CA GLN A 140 -3.77 7.16 -7.61
C GLN A 140 -2.76 8.08 -6.89
N PHE A 141 -2.52 7.91 -5.60
CA PHE A 141 -1.50 8.69 -4.87
C PHE A 141 -0.08 8.48 -5.41
N LEU A 142 0.22 7.29 -5.91
CA LEU A 142 1.55 6.97 -6.44
C LEU A 142 1.79 7.53 -7.85
N THR A 143 0.74 7.74 -8.64
CA THR A 143 0.85 8.07 -10.07
C THR A 143 0.38 9.48 -10.43
N ARG A 144 -0.59 10.05 -9.71
CA ARG A 144 -1.08 11.41 -9.99
C ARG A 144 -0.05 12.47 -9.63
N ASN A 145 -0.03 13.55 -10.46
CA ASN A 145 0.90 14.67 -10.31
C ASN A 145 0.18 16.03 -10.31
N ASP A 146 -1.13 16.04 -10.13
CA ASP A 146 -1.89 17.28 -9.94
C ASP A 146 -1.51 17.97 -8.62
N GLU A 147 -1.81 19.27 -8.54
CA GLU A 147 -1.45 20.13 -7.43
C GLU A 147 -1.96 19.61 -6.08
N GLU A 148 -3.21 19.12 -6.03
CA GLU A 148 -3.81 18.63 -4.80
C GLU A 148 -3.12 17.36 -4.31
N THR A 149 -2.86 16.39 -5.21
CA THR A 149 -2.12 15.18 -4.86
C THR A 149 -0.73 15.50 -4.33
N GLN A 150 -0.01 16.43 -4.98
CA GLN A 150 1.32 16.85 -4.53
C GLN A 150 1.26 17.57 -3.18
N ARG A 151 0.27 18.45 -2.96
CA ARG A 151 0.06 19.13 -1.69
C ARG A 151 -0.17 18.14 -0.55
N ILE A 152 -1.02 17.14 -0.77
CA ILE A 152 -1.26 16.06 0.20
C ILE A 152 0.04 15.32 0.52
N LEU A 153 0.71 14.79 -0.49
CA LEU A 153 1.92 13.98 -0.31
C LEU A 153 3.07 14.75 0.37
N LYS A 154 3.23 16.05 0.09
CA LYS A 154 4.24 16.88 0.76
C LYS A 154 3.99 17.07 2.25
N ASN A 155 2.74 17.09 2.67
CA ASN A 155 2.34 17.43 4.03
C ASN A 155 1.92 16.24 4.89
N THR A 156 1.77 15.05 4.28
CA THR A 156 1.27 13.86 4.99
C THR A 156 2.17 12.65 4.79
N ILE A 157 2.10 11.73 5.74
CA ILE A 157 2.55 10.35 5.62
C ILE A 157 1.29 9.48 5.71
N ILE A 158 0.94 8.81 4.63
CA ILE A 158 -0.24 7.98 4.55
C ILE A 158 0.16 6.52 4.80
N LEU A 159 -0.47 5.89 5.76
CA LEU A 159 -0.26 4.49 6.14
C LEU A 159 -1.45 3.68 5.63
N PHE A 160 -1.25 3.01 4.51
CA PHE A 160 -2.24 2.08 3.97
C PHE A 160 -2.05 0.69 4.58
N VAL A 161 -3.06 0.16 5.26
CA VAL A 161 -3.01 -1.16 5.90
C VAL A 161 -4.09 -2.07 5.35
N HIS A 162 -3.70 -3.26 4.93
CA HIS A 162 -4.65 -4.29 4.55
C HIS A 162 -5.15 -4.97 5.83
N ALA A 163 -6.43 -4.79 6.16
CA ALA A 163 -6.95 -5.22 7.47
C ALA A 163 -7.12 -6.74 7.58
N ASN A 164 -7.51 -7.44 6.50
CA ASN A 164 -7.79 -8.88 6.54
C ASN A 164 -7.30 -9.62 5.29
N PRO A 165 -5.99 -9.91 5.18
CA PRO A 165 -5.42 -10.67 4.06
C PRO A 165 -6.01 -12.07 3.90
N ASP A 166 -6.25 -12.77 5.01
CA ASP A 166 -6.81 -14.13 4.99
C ASP A 166 -8.23 -14.16 4.45
N GLY A 167 -9.02 -13.19 4.88
CA GLY A 167 -10.39 -13.03 4.38
C GLY A 167 -10.44 -12.68 2.89
N GLN A 168 -9.58 -11.77 2.42
CA GLN A 168 -9.50 -11.45 0.99
C GLN A 168 -9.17 -12.70 0.17
N GLU A 169 -8.17 -13.46 0.59
CA GLU A 169 -7.78 -14.68 -0.13
C GLU A 169 -8.93 -15.67 -0.19
N LEU A 170 -9.56 -15.94 0.95
CA LEU A 170 -10.67 -16.90 1.03
C LEU A 170 -11.84 -16.47 0.14
N VAL A 171 -12.34 -15.24 0.31
CA VAL A 171 -13.56 -14.78 -0.37
C VAL A 171 -13.33 -14.61 -1.86
N SER A 172 -12.22 -13.98 -2.25
CA SER A 172 -11.93 -13.73 -3.66
C SER A 172 -11.63 -15.02 -4.42
N SER A 173 -10.83 -15.94 -3.85
CA SER A 173 -10.57 -17.24 -4.48
C SER A 173 -11.82 -18.07 -4.62
N TRP A 174 -12.67 -18.09 -3.58
CA TRP A 174 -13.96 -18.80 -3.64
C TRP A 174 -14.88 -18.23 -4.71
N TYR A 175 -15.02 -16.91 -4.78
CA TYR A 175 -15.82 -16.24 -5.79
C TYR A 175 -15.31 -16.51 -7.21
N MET A 176 -14.00 -16.36 -7.42
CA MET A 176 -13.35 -16.49 -8.73
C MET A 176 -13.18 -17.94 -9.22
N ARG A 177 -13.51 -18.97 -8.39
CA ARG A 177 -13.37 -20.37 -8.76
C ARG A 177 -14.21 -20.78 -9.97
N ASN A 178 -15.28 -20.05 -10.25
CA ASN A 178 -16.14 -20.28 -11.40
C ASN A 178 -15.64 -19.53 -12.63
N ALA A 179 -15.36 -20.24 -13.72
CA ALA A 179 -15.05 -19.63 -15.00
C ALA A 179 -16.25 -18.85 -15.57
N ASP A 180 -17.46 -19.40 -15.40
CA ASP A 180 -18.70 -18.73 -15.74
C ASP A 180 -19.00 -17.62 -14.73
N THR A 181 -18.93 -16.37 -15.19
CA THR A 181 -19.13 -15.18 -14.35
C THR A 181 -20.50 -15.13 -13.70
N LEU A 182 -21.54 -15.62 -14.37
CA LEU A 182 -22.90 -15.62 -13.84
C LEU A 182 -23.12 -16.62 -12.71
N LYS A 183 -22.21 -17.58 -12.54
CA LYS A 183 -22.20 -18.54 -11.44
C LYS A 183 -21.31 -18.14 -10.27
N ARG A 184 -20.62 -17.00 -10.36
CA ARG A 184 -19.80 -16.49 -9.26
C ARG A 184 -20.70 -16.04 -8.12
N SER A 185 -20.41 -16.53 -6.91
CA SER A 185 -21.22 -16.26 -5.71
C SER A 185 -20.38 -16.44 -4.44
N TYR A 186 -20.74 -15.71 -3.41
CA TYR A 186 -20.26 -15.90 -2.02
C TYR A 186 -21.00 -17.02 -1.28
N ALA A 187 -22.06 -17.59 -1.88
CA ALA A 187 -22.81 -18.66 -1.23
C ALA A 187 -21.91 -19.84 -0.88
N ASN A 188 -22.17 -20.44 0.28
CA ASN A 188 -21.47 -21.63 0.77
C ASN A 188 -19.95 -21.44 0.90
N LEU A 189 -19.49 -20.26 1.34
CA LEU A 189 -18.10 -20.10 1.78
C LEU A 189 -17.78 -21.23 2.78
N PRO A 190 -16.61 -21.89 2.65
CA PRO A 190 -16.28 -23.09 3.44
C PRO A 190 -16.11 -22.80 4.94
N ARG A 191 -15.91 -21.55 5.30
CA ARG A 191 -15.78 -21.03 6.67
C ARG A 191 -15.98 -19.52 6.69
N LEU A 192 -16.05 -18.95 7.90
CA LEU A 192 -15.96 -17.50 8.07
C LEU A 192 -14.60 -16.98 7.61
N TYR A 193 -14.56 -15.76 7.19
CA TYR A 193 -13.33 -15.06 6.78
C TYR A 193 -12.45 -14.62 7.97
N GLN A 194 -12.90 -14.85 9.21
CA GLN A 194 -12.10 -14.85 10.42
C GLN A 194 -11.94 -16.28 10.91
N LYS A 195 -10.70 -16.71 11.16
CA LYS A 195 -10.41 -18.09 11.53
C LYS A 195 -10.68 -18.39 13.01
N TYR A 196 -10.52 -17.41 13.86
CA TYR A 196 -10.42 -17.53 15.32
C TYR A 196 -11.64 -16.97 16.07
N ILE A 197 -12.61 -16.39 15.37
CA ILE A 197 -13.81 -15.81 15.97
C ILE A 197 -15.05 -16.16 15.16
N GLY A 198 -16.18 -16.35 15.86
CA GLY A 198 -17.44 -16.78 15.24
C GLY A 198 -18.36 -15.66 14.73
N HIS A 199 -17.90 -14.42 14.75
CA HIS A 199 -18.63 -13.22 14.33
C HIS A 199 -17.67 -12.20 13.69
N ASP A 200 -18.16 -11.06 13.26
CA ASP A 200 -17.32 -9.97 12.73
C ASP A 200 -16.33 -9.50 13.80
N ASN A 201 -15.07 -9.34 13.40
CA ASN A 201 -13.94 -9.01 14.27
C ASN A 201 -13.92 -7.57 14.81
N ASN A 202 -14.97 -6.79 14.60
CA ASN A 202 -15.15 -5.44 15.11
C ASN A 202 -16.46 -5.29 15.93
N ARG A 203 -16.92 -6.37 16.56
CA ARG A 203 -18.14 -6.40 17.38
C ARG A 203 -17.88 -6.53 18.87
N ASP A 204 -16.63 -6.65 19.30
CA ASP A 204 -16.19 -6.76 20.69
C ASP A 204 -16.01 -5.39 21.34
#